data_65789b00b37e4b53c1384155edd0552e
#
_entry.id   65789b00b37e4b53c1384155edd0552e
#
_cell.length_a   1.000
_cell.length_b   1.000
_cell.length_c   1.000
_cell.angle_alpha   90.00
_cell.angle_beta   90.00
_cell.angle_gamma   90.00
#
_symmetry.space_group_name_H-M   'P 1'
#
loop_
_entity.id
_entity.type
_entity.pdbx_description
1 polymer ?
#
loop_
_entity_poly.entity_id
_entity_poly.type
_entity_poly.pdbx_seq_one_letter_code
_entity_poly.pdbx_strand_id
1 'polypeptide(L)'
;MVSFAHLARESRQQNSGGRYPDALSHATTLAIMLRKLAREDPRDRPAMTIVALFLWLTQAWPDIRTPSDIPDFVRISGAMRCRENTFRTYRDGSRSWAEYAHRYDDRQQEYYLWQPIPSYLNEYFQPFISTQSYDTPFLRRKAKVRLFHVMNKKWKTPLALSHLPRVRKDAFHQYLIDCALVDNTLTAIPRSQIVLRDRNHHKYAGHYQRADSDRIRYKLFDAHHRYLSRLIRAARNANLSACYQVFYDSNHTTNLIAGDPKLAHYLTSQTGRISQYVLDTSNGSLQVIRSPSLKLGSQRVLDETAVAHFFNQLFTHIEEVRPQKAANRNQWRHYYCLRTNQIALLFILLSGTRPTHSISILNQYYWGDDIVFVKDKGRLRQVIICDYLQREIQRYQQLQSAILSMFSSSNTLDELWFYLDDQGHPYPLTARSLRLFMNEHWPGVVPYQLRHFFAQSAVSDVSSARLLDNNIDRLMGHEALGEHLGSDSVFAHTVEAMKTYLNQYSQRLGLKEMPDV
;
A
#
# COMPACT_ATOMS: atom_id res chain seq x y z
N MET A 1 -23.69 0.26 -11.51
CA MET A 1 -22.98 0.34 -12.81
C MET A 1 -22.46 1.75 -12.99
N VAL A 2 -21.14 1.95 -13.01
CA VAL A 2 -20.54 3.29 -13.23
C VAL A 2 -20.69 3.61 -14.73
N SER A 3 -21.26 4.76 -15.08
CA SER A 3 -21.47 5.11 -16.48
C SER A 3 -20.13 5.37 -17.17
N PHE A 4 -20.02 5.00 -18.45
CA PHE A 4 -18.84 5.28 -19.29
C PHE A 4 -18.48 6.78 -19.30
N ALA A 5 -19.48 7.66 -19.23
CA ALA A 5 -19.29 9.10 -19.11
C ALA A 5 -18.60 9.53 -17.81
N HIS A 6 -18.82 8.80 -16.71
CA HIS A 6 -18.14 9.05 -15.43
C HIS A 6 -16.66 8.67 -15.53
N LEU A 7 -16.36 7.48 -16.08
CA LEU A 7 -15.00 7.02 -16.30
C LEU A 7 -14.21 7.94 -17.24
N ALA A 8 -14.83 8.40 -18.32
CA ALA A 8 -14.22 9.34 -19.24
C ALA A 8 -13.98 10.72 -18.61
N ARG A 9 -14.82 11.14 -17.66
CA ARG A 9 -14.65 12.39 -16.90
C ARG A 9 -13.50 12.27 -15.91
N GLU A 10 -13.39 11.16 -15.21
CA GLU A 10 -12.28 10.88 -14.28
C GLU A 10 -10.95 10.79 -15.03
N SER A 11 -10.91 10.07 -16.15
CA SER A 11 -9.72 9.98 -17.00
C SER A 11 -9.27 11.36 -17.51
N ARG A 12 -10.21 12.22 -17.96
CA ARG A 12 -9.85 13.60 -18.36
C ARG A 12 -9.32 14.44 -17.19
N GLN A 13 -9.88 14.28 -15.99
CA GLN A 13 -9.40 14.99 -14.80
C GLN A 13 -7.99 14.53 -14.39
N GLN A 14 -7.71 13.24 -14.50
CA GLN A 14 -6.37 12.70 -14.24
C GLN A 14 -5.36 13.19 -15.29
N ASN A 15 -5.72 13.16 -16.56
CA ASN A 15 -4.87 13.62 -17.67
C ASN A 15 -4.62 15.14 -17.66
N SER A 16 -5.49 15.94 -17.03
CA SER A 16 -5.31 17.39 -16.88
C SER A 16 -4.57 17.79 -15.60
N GLY A 17 -3.84 16.87 -14.96
CA GLY A 17 -3.06 17.13 -13.75
C GLY A 17 -3.81 16.90 -12.44
N GLY A 18 -5.03 16.36 -12.50
CA GLY A 18 -5.83 16.00 -11.33
C GLY A 18 -6.31 17.20 -10.51
N ARG A 19 -6.90 16.90 -9.35
CA ARG A 19 -7.24 17.92 -8.35
C ARG A 19 -6.05 18.11 -7.42
N TYR A 20 -5.32 19.19 -7.60
CA TYR A 20 -4.31 19.56 -6.60
C TYR A 20 -5.02 20.18 -5.38
N PRO A 21 -4.80 19.68 -4.15
CA PRO A 21 -5.45 20.22 -2.96
C PRO A 21 -4.91 21.63 -2.68
N ASP A 22 -5.73 22.65 -2.91
CA ASP A 22 -5.39 24.02 -2.55
C ASP A 22 -5.53 24.24 -1.05
N ALA A 23 -4.41 24.26 -0.36
CA ALA A 23 -4.35 24.42 1.08
C ALA A 23 -4.96 25.73 1.58
N LEU A 24 -4.83 26.84 0.83
CA LEU A 24 -5.37 28.15 1.23
C LEU A 24 -6.90 28.14 1.20
N SER A 25 -7.49 27.68 0.11
CA SER A 25 -8.96 27.61 -0.01
C SER A 25 -9.59 26.70 1.05
N HIS A 26 -8.93 25.58 1.37
CA HIS A 26 -9.38 24.67 2.43
C HIS A 26 -9.20 25.28 3.83
N ALA A 27 -8.06 25.94 4.10
CA ALA A 27 -7.82 26.64 5.35
C ALA A 27 -8.83 27.77 5.60
N THR A 28 -9.14 28.55 4.55
CA THR A 28 -10.18 29.59 4.61
C THR A 28 -11.54 29.02 4.96
N THR A 29 -11.91 27.91 4.31
CA THR A 29 -13.20 27.24 4.56
C THR A 29 -13.26 26.64 5.95
N LEU A 30 -12.16 26.06 6.45
CA LEU A 30 -12.00 25.57 7.80
C LEU A 30 -12.14 26.70 8.84
N ALA A 31 -11.50 27.84 8.60
CA ALA A 31 -11.62 29.01 9.48
C ALA A 31 -13.07 29.53 9.56
N ILE A 32 -13.81 29.53 8.45
CA ILE A 32 -15.22 29.89 8.44
C ILE A 32 -16.06 28.91 9.30
N MET A 33 -15.80 27.61 9.18
CA MET A 33 -16.46 26.59 9.99
C MET A 33 -16.15 26.78 11.48
N LEU A 34 -14.89 26.92 11.84
CA LEU A 34 -14.46 27.12 13.24
C LEU A 34 -15.05 28.39 13.85
N ARG A 35 -15.13 29.49 13.11
CA ARG A 35 -15.80 30.73 13.55
C ARG A 35 -17.29 30.52 13.79
N LYS A 36 -17.94 29.62 13.07
CA LYS A 36 -19.34 29.27 13.35
C LYS A 36 -19.48 28.46 14.63
N LEU A 37 -18.63 27.44 14.78
CA LEU A 37 -18.60 26.65 16.02
C LEU A 37 -18.28 27.52 17.25
N ALA A 38 -17.42 28.52 17.09
CA ALA A 38 -17.09 29.46 18.17
C ALA A 38 -18.30 30.27 18.69
N ARG A 39 -19.40 30.36 17.92
CA ARG A 39 -20.65 31.06 18.34
C ARG A 39 -21.65 30.16 19.08
N GLU A 40 -21.34 28.85 19.13
CA GLU A 40 -22.17 27.90 19.88
C GLU A 40 -21.98 28.03 21.39
N ASP A 41 -22.90 27.42 22.16
CA ASP A 41 -22.85 27.42 23.61
C ASP A 41 -21.45 27.00 24.12
N PRO A 42 -20.79 27.81 24.98
CA PRO A 42 -19.46 27.50 25.51
C PRO A 42 -19.33 26.12 26.15
N ARG A 43 -20.42 25.56 26.70
CA ARG A 43 -20.42 24.21 27.30
C ARG A 43 -20.30 23.09 26.27
N ASP A 44 -20.98 23.25 25.12
CA ASP A 44 -21.02 22.22 24.08
C ASP A 44 -19.98 22.45 22.98
N ARG A 45 -19.43 23.68 22.89
CA ARG A 45 -18.49 24.09 21.84
C ARG A 45 -17.28 23.19 21.70
N PRO A 46 -16.54 22.81 22.76
CA PRO A 46 -15.36 21.94 22.60
C PRO A 46 -15.74 20.59 22.03
N ALA A 47 -16.79 19.96 22.52
CA ALA A 47 -17.29 18.69 22.04
C ALA A 47 -17.74 18.77 20.57
N MET A 48 -18.50 19.80 20.19
CA MET A 48 -18.94 20.03 18.81
C MET A 48 -17.76 20.23 17.87
N THR A 49 -16.75 20.98 18.30
CA THR A 49 -15.54 21.23 17.49
C THR A 49 -14.74 19.95 17.28
N ILE A 50 -14.53 19.16 18.32
CA ILE A 50 -13.82 17.87 18.26
C ILE A 50 -14.55 16.91 17.34
N VAL A 51 -15.86 16.75 17.50
CA VAL A 51 -16.65 15.85 16.66
C VAL A 51 -16.65 16.31 15.20
N ALA A 52 -16.80 17.62 14.92
CA ALA A 52 -16.73 18.14 13.55
C ALA A 52 -15.36 17.87 12.88
N LEU A 53 -14.27 18.17 13.60
CA LEU A 53 -12.91 17.94 13.11
C LEU A 53 -12.61 16.45 12.94
N PHE A 54 -13.12 15.62 13.85
CA PHE A 54 -12.93 14.18 13.75
C PHE A 54 -13.69 13.58 12.55
N LEU A 55 -14.95 13.97 12.35
CA LEU A 55 -15.73 13.57 11.16
C LEU A 55 -15.07 14.06 9.85
N TRP A 56 -14.44 15.22 9.87
CA TRP A 56 -13.66 15.71 8.74
C TRP A 56 -12.37 14.90 8.55
N LEU A 57 -11.62 14.63 9.62
CA LEU A 57 -10.37 13.87 9.60
C LEU A 57 -10.58 12.44 9.09
N THR A 58 -11.65 11.80 9.59
CA THR A 58 -12.02 10.42 9.21
C THR A 58 -12.89 10.34 7.96
N GLN A 59 -13.21 11.49 7.36
CA GLN A 59 -14.04 11.60 6.15
C GLN A 59 -15.45 11.02 6.29
N ALA A 60 -15.92 10.86 7.50
CA ALA A 60 -17.28 10.43 7.81
C ALA A 60 -18.33 11.56 7.60
N TRP A 61 -17.87 12.80 7.37
CA TRP A 61 -18.75 13.96 7.21
C TRP A 61 -19.86 13.81 6.15
N PRO A 62 -19.58 13.33 4.91
CA PRO A 62 -20.61 13.18 3.88
C PRO A 62 -21.67 12.13 4.19
N ASP A 63 -21.45 11.23 5.17
CA ASP A 63 -22.40 10.21 5.57
C ASP A 63 -23.46 10.75 6.54
N ILE A 64 -23.21 11.93 7.13
CA ILE A 64 -24.10 12.57 8.06
C ILE A 64 -25.23 13.26 7.30
N ARG A 65 -26.36 12.61 7.15
CA ARG A 65 -27.57 13.10 6.48
C ARG A 65 -28.62 13.62 7.45
N THR A 66 -28.64 13.09 8.66
CA THR A 66 -29.54 13.48 9.75
C THR A 66 -28.74 13.70 11.03
N PRO A 67 -29.29 14.40 12.04
CA PRO A 67 -28.62 14.54 13.35
C PRO A 67 -28.33 13.22 14.05
N SER A 68 -29.13 12.18 13.78
CA SER A 68 -28.96 10.84 14.34
C SER A 68 -27.78 10.08 13.75
N ASP A 69 -27.33 10.45 12.56
CA ASP A 69 -26.17 9.83 11.91
C ASP A 69 -24.83 10.27 12.54
N ILE A 70 -24.85 11.32 13.38
CA ILE A 70 -23.65 11.70 14.15
C ILE A 70 -23.42 10.64 15.23
N PRO A 71 -22.29 9.88 15.16
CA PRO A 71 -22.04 8.80 16.10
C PRO A 71 -21.96 9.27 17.56
N ASP A 72 -22.25 8.36 18.47
CA ASP A 72 -22.03 8.56 19.91
C ASP A 72 -20.57 8.24 20.24
N PHE A 73 -19.72 9.25 20.10
CA PHE A 73 -18.32 9.14 20.49
C PHE A 73 -18.20 9.14 22.01
N VAL A 74 -17.48 8.15 22.53
CA VAL A 74 -17.29 7.97 23.98
C VAL A 74 -15.81 7.76 24.30
N ARG A 75 -15.43 8.15 25.52
CA ARG A 75 -14.13 7.77 26.09
C ARG A 75 -14.24 6.40 26.75
N ILE A 76 -13.26 5.53 26.51
CA ILE A 76 -13.15 4.25 27.22
C ILE A 76 -11.82 4.12 27.94
N SER A 77 -11.76 3.22 28.93
CA SER A 77 -10.52 2.91 29.62
C SER A 77 -9.51 2.26 28.66
N GLY A 78 -8.22 2.55 28.85
CA GLY A 78 -7.14 1.95 28.07
C GLY A 78 -7.05 0.43 28.12
N ALA A 79 -7.61 -0.19 29.17
CA ALA A 79 -7.70 -1.64 29.33
C ALA A 79 -8.86 -2.28 28.52
N MET A 80 -9.82 -1.48 28.05
CA MET A 80 -10.95 -1.99 27.27
C MET A 80 -10.58 -2.24 25.82
N ARG A 81 -11.27 -3.22 25.21
CA ARG A 81 -11.11 -3.55 23.78
C ARG A 81 -11.47 -2.35 22.90
N CYS A 82 -10.59 -2.03 21.95
CA CYS A 82 -10.86 -1.04 20.92
C CYS A 82 -12.12 -1.41 20.12
N ARG A 83 -13.07 -0.49 20.06
CA ARG A 83 -14.34 -0.66 19.36
C ARG A 83 -14.73 0.62 18.64
N GLU A 84 -15.66 0.52 17.74
CA GLU A 84 -16.16 1.64 16.96
C GLU A 84 -16.55 2.86 17.84
N ASN A 85 -16.31 4.05 17.31
CA ASN A 85 -16.68 5.34 17.92
C ASN A 85 -16.10 5.58 19.33
N THR A 86 -14.95 4.96 19.63
CA THR A 86 -14.31 5.14 20.92
C THR A 86 -13.02 5.93 20.83
N PHE A 87 -12.75 6.65 21.93
CA PHE A 87 -11.50 7.36 22.20
C PHE A 87 -10.88 6.89 23.50
N ARG A 88 -9.57 7.02 23.57
CA ARG A 88 -8.83 6.90 24.83
C ARG A 88 -7.71 7.93 24.90
N THR A 89 -7.17 8.11 26.10
CA THR A 89 -5.89 8.81 26.29
C THR A 89 -4.81 7.81 26.65
N TYR A 90 -3.66 7.98 26.05
CA TYR A 90 -2.47 7.19 26.34
C TYR A 90 -1.37 8.07 26.90
N ARG A 91 -0.64 7.60 27.89
CA ARG A 91 0.48 8.31 28.50
C ARG A 91 1.74 7.48 28.39
N ASP A 92 2.81 8.09 27.90
CA ASP A 92 4.15 7.52 27.83
C ASP A 92 5.13 8.52 28.47
N GLY A 93 5.55 8.21 29.68
CA GLY A 93 6.34 9.14 30.47
C GLY A 93 5.66 10.50 30.66
N SER A 94 6.28 11.56 30.16
CA SER A 94 5.76 12.94 30.23
C SER A 94 4.77 13.27 29.12
N ARG A 95 4.59 12.39 28.12
CA ARG A 95 3.74 12.66 26.94
C ARG A 95 2.39 12.01 27.07
N SER A 96 1.36 12.73 26.63
CA SER A 96 0.00 12.23 26.61
C SER A 96 -0.61 12.44 25.23
N TRP A 97 -1.25 11.38 24.70
CA TRP A 97 -1.88 11.38 23.40
C TRP A 97 -3.34 11.00 23.49
N ALA A 98 -4.15 11.61 22.62
CA ALA A 98 -5.48 11.13 22.32
C ALA A 98 -5.41 10.11 21.19
N GLU A 99 -6.09 9.01 21.34
CA GLU A 99 -6.22 7.97 20.32
C GLU A 99 -7.69 7.69 20.04
N TYR A 100 -7.98 7.33 18.81
CA TYR A 100 -9.31 6.91 18.36
C TYR A 100 -9.30 5.51 17.77
N ALA A 101 -10.43 4.84 17.82
CA ALA A 101 -10.60 3.57 17.17
C ALA A 101 -10.70 3.77 15.64
N HIS A 102 -9.68 3.31 14.92
CA HIS A 102 -9.66 3.30 13.46
C HIS A 102 -10.06 1.92 12.97
N ARG A 103 -10.97 1.88 12.00
CA ARG A 103 -11.44 0.65 11.39
C ARG A 103 -10.48 0.19 10.30
N TYR A 104 -10.12 -1.08 10.34
CA TYR A 104 -9.37 -1.77 9.31
C TYR A 104 -10.21 -2.92 8.76
N ASP A 105 -10.39 -2.94 7.46
CA ASP A 105 -11.09 -4.03 6.78
C ASP A 105 -10.07 -5.01 6.20
N ASP A 106 -10.09 -6.25 6.66
CA ASP A 106 -9.34 -7.36 6.06
C ASP A 106 -10.33 -8.43 5.57
N ARG A 107 -10.61 -8.41 4.28
CA ARG A 107 -11.41 -9.36 3.48
C ARG A 107 -12.84 -9.61 3.95
N GLN A 108 -13.05 -10.03 5.19
CA GLN A 108 -14.37 -10.34 5.77
C GLN A 108 -14.43 -10.00 7.26
N GLN A 109 -13.34 -9.53 7.84
CA GLN A 109 -13.28 -9.19 9.25
C GLN A 109 -12.96 -7.72 9.43
N GLU A 110 -13.72 -7.08 10.29
CA GLU A 110 -13.48 -5.72 10.74
C GLU A 110 -12.62 -5.74 11.99
N TYR A 111 -11.55 -4.95 11.96
CA TYR A 111 -10.68 -4.77 13.11
C TYR A 111 -10.67 -3.30 13.51
N TYR A 112 -10.71 -3.04 14.79
CA TYR A 112 -10.53 -1.70 15.33
C TYR A 112 -9.19 -1.63 16.05
N LEU A 113 -8.35 -0.69 15.64
CA LEU A 113 -7.04 -0.46 16.24
C LEU A 113 -6.94 0.99 16.71
N TRP A 114 -6.19 1.22 17.77
CA TRP A 114 -5.95 2.55 18.28
C TRP A 114 -5.03 3.34 17.33
N GLN A 115 -5.55 4.44 16.82
CA GLN A 115 -4.83 5.37 15.95
C GLN A 115 -4.62 6.69 16.68
N PRO A 116 -3.38 7.21 16.80
CA PRO A 116 -3.14 8.50 17.44
C PRO A 116 -3.79 9.63 16.63
N ILE A 117 -4.35 10.60 17.34
CA ILE A 117 -4.78 11.86 16.73
C ILE A 117 -3.55 12.58 16.18
N PRO A 118 -3.62 13.19 14.97
CA PRO A 118 -2.50 13.94 14.41
C PRO A 118 -1.98 15.00 15.39
N SER A 119 -0.64 15.17 15.43
CA SER A 119 0.01 16.02 16.44
C SER A 119 -0.55 17.45 16.51
N TYR A 120 -0.87 18.07 15.37
CA TYR A 120 -1.48 19.40 15.34
C TYR A 120 -2.83 19.51 16.02
N LEU A 121 -3.56 18.43 16.17
CA LEU A 121 -4.87 18.36 16.84
C LEU A 121 -4.77 17.78 18.25
N ASN A 122 -3.68 17.11 18.58
CA ASN A 122 -3.57 16.39 19.85
C ASN A 122 -3.71 17.31 21.06
N GLU A 123 -3.10 18.50 21.05
CA GLU A 123 -3.19 19.45 22.16
C GLU A 123 -4.61 19.99 22.38
N TYR A 124 -5.46 19.94 21.38
CA TYR A 124 -6.88 20.30 21.51
C TYR A 124 -7.76 19.11 21.93
N PHE A 125 -7.48 17.93 21.39
CA PHE A 125 -8.27 16.72 21.64
C PHE A 125 -7.97 16.08 22.99
N GLN A 126 -6.70 15.93 23.33
CA GLN A 126 -6.26 15.19 24.50
C GLN A 126 -6.78 15.75 25.83
N PRO A 127 -6.71 17.08 26.11
CA PRO A 127 -7.26 17.64 27.34
C PRO A 127 -8.77 17.43 27.45
N PHE A 128 -9.52 17.63 26.37
CA PHE A 128 -10.96 17.40 26.36
C PHE A 128 -11.29 15.94 26.65
N ILE A 129 -10.68 14.99 25.91
CA ILE A 129 -10.95 13.56 26.06
C ILE A 129 -10.59 13.09 27.47
N SER A 130 -9.49 13.60 28.04
CA SER A 130 -9.05 13.21 29.39
C SER A 130 -10.04 13.61 30.51
N THR A 131 -10.84 14.64 30.28
CA THR A 131 -11.85 15.12 31.25
C THR A 131 -13.23 14.47 31.10
N GLN A 132 -13.47 13.76 29.97
CA GLN A 132 -14.75 13.11 29.77
C GLN A 132 -14.93 11.89 30.68
N SER A 133 -16.14 11.69 31.15
CA SER A 133 -16.52 10.47 31.86
C SER A 133 -16.50 9.26 30.91
N TYR A 134 -16.12 8.09 31.43
CA TYR A 134 -16.12 6.87 30.64
C TYR A 134 -17.53 6.50 30.18
N ASP A 135 -17.62 5.96 28.96
CA ASP A 135 -18.84 5.48 28.28
C ASP A 135 -19.97 6.53 28.18
N THR A 136 -19.63 7.82 28.36
CA THR A 136 -20.59 8.93 28.23
C THR A 136 -20.42 9.59 26.86
N PRO A 137 -21.48 9.74 26.04
CA PRO A 137 -21.42 10.41 24.76
C PRO A 137 -20.94 11.86 24.88
N PHE A 138 -20.02 12.26 24.01
CA PHE A 138 -19.48 13.64 23.97
C PHE A 138 -20.54 14.67 23.64
N LEU A 139 -21.54 14.30 22.84
CA LEU A 139 -22.64 15.19 22.44
C LEU A 139 -23.99 14.67 22.92
N ARG A 140 -24.75 15.53 23.60
CA ARG A 140 -26.16 15.31 23.87
C ARG A 140 -27.00 15.51 22.59
N ARG A 141 -28.20 14.94 22.54
CA ARG A 141 -29.11 15.02 21.38
C ARG A 141 -29.31 16.45 20.86
N LYS A 142 -29.50 17.45 21.73
CA LYS A 142 -29.64 18.86 21.32
C LYS A 142 -28.38 19.42 20.68
N ALA A 143 -27.19 19.04 21.18
CA ALA A 143 -25.91 19.45 20.61
C ALA A 143 -25.64 18.78 19.24
N LYS A 144 -26.04 17.51 19.06
CA LYS A 144 -26.00 16.85 17.74
C LYS A 144 -26.85 17.58 16.69
N VAL A 145 -28.07 18.00 17.05
CA VAL A 145 -28.94 18.80 16.15
C VAL A 145 -28.26 20.12 15.76
N ARG A 146 -27.67 20.83 16.70
CA ARG A 146 -26.95 22.09 16.42
C ARG A 146 -25.72 21.85 15.56
N LEU A 147 -24.92 20.84 15.89
CA LEU A 147 -23.76 20.47 15.08
C LEU A 147 -24.17 20.12 13.64
N PHE A 148 -25.21 19.31 13.47
CA PHE A 148 -25.76 18.99 12.17
C PHE A 148 -26.14 20.25 11.37
N HIS A 149 -26.77 21.23 12.03
CA HIS A 149 -27.09 22.50 11.38
C HIS A 149 -25.83 23.28 10.98
N VAL A 150 -24.79 23.33 11.83
CA VAL A 150 -23.52 23.94 11.45
C VAL A 150 -22.91 23.22 10.25
N MET A 151 -22.90 21.89 10.26
CA MET A 151 -22.37 21.07 9.19
C MET A 151 -23.14 21.23 7.86
N ASN A 152 -24.46 21.39 7.89
CA ASN A 152 -25.31 21.33 6.71
C ASN A 152 -25.83 22.67 6.18
N LYS A 153 -25.87 23.73 7.00
CA LYS A 153 -26.25 25.06 6.51
C LYS A 153 -25.15 25.69 5.63
N LYS A 154 -25.58 26.48 4.66
CA LYS A 154 -24.67 27.28 3.82
C LYS A 154 -23.89 28.25 4.69
N TRP A 155 -22.57 28.19 4.62
CA TRP A 155 -21.73 29.10 5.37
C TRP A 155 -21.63 30.46 4.69
N LYS A 156 -22.05 31.50 5.40
CA LYS A 156 -21.81 32.88 4.95
C LYS A 156 -20.33 33.23 5.22
N THR A 157 -19.68 33.76 4.22
CA THR A 157 -18.30 34.24 4.37
C THR A 157 -18.29 35.55 5.15
N PRO A 158 -17.54 35.65 6.26
CA PRO A 158 -17.31 36.92 6.93
C PRO A 158 -16.69 37.93 5.97
N LEU A 159 -17.05 39.21 6.09
CA LEU A 159 -16.52 40.27 5.22
C LEU A 159 -14.98 40.30 5.22
N ALA A 160 -14.39 40.11 6.39
CA ALA A 160 -12.93 40.05 6.57
C ALA A 160 -12.24 38.90 5.80
N LEU A 161 -12.97 37.88 5.35
CA LEU A 161 -12.45 36.74 4.58
C LEU A 161 -12.99 36.70 3.14
N SER A 162 -13.73 37.71 2.72
CA SER A 162 -14.39 37.73 1.39
C SER A 162 -13.40 37.81 0.24
N HIS A 163 -12.21 38.32 0.46
CA HIS A 163 -11.12 38.41 -0.50
C HIS A 163 -10.31 37.13 -0.66
N LEU A 164 -10.47 36.15 0.25
CA LEU A 164 -9.73 34.90 0.20
C LEU A 164 -10.48 33.81 -0.60
N PRO A 165 -9.74 32.96 -1.33
CA PRO A 165 -10.33 31.84 -2.03
C PRO A 165 -10.90 30.83 -1.01
N ARG A 166 -11.93 30.11 -1.43
CA ARG A 166 -12.59 29.07 -0.60
C ARG A 166 -13.08 27.93 -1.45
N VAL A 167 -13.15 26.75 -0.88
CA VAL A 167 -13.77 25.59 -1.51
C VAL A 167 -15.26 25.53 -1.19
N ARG A 168 -16.01 24.87 -2.05
CA ARG A 168 -17.39 24.53 -1.75
C ARG A 168 -17.43 23.56 -0.58
N LYS A 169 -18.52 23.57 0.15
CA LYS A 169 -18.72 22.71 1.30
C LYS A 169 -18.66 21.22 0.96
N ASP A 170 -19.18 20.84 -0.19
CA ASP A 170 -19.14 19.48 -0.75
C ASP A 170 -17.74 19.01 -1.15
N ALA A 171 -16.82 19.94 -1.40
CA ALA A 171 -15.42 19.66 -1.68
C ALA A 171 -14.50 19.78 -0.44
N PHE A 172 -14.98 20.43 0.62
CA PHE A 172 -14.16 20.70 1.81
C PHE A 172 -13.64 19.42 2.47
N HIS A 173 -14.47 18.38 2.55
CA HIS A 173 -14.10 17.10 3.15
C HIS A 173 -13.11 16.29 2.29
N GLN A 174 -12.93 16.64 1.01
CA GLN A 174 -12.03 15.89 0.11
C GLN A 174 -10.55 16.24 0.28
N TYR A 175 -10.21 17.26 1.07
CA TYR A 175 -8.82 17.71 1.21
C TYR A 175 -7.82 16.60 1.51
N LEU A 176 -8.12 15.77 2.50
CA LEU A 176 -7.21 14.67 2.91
C LEU A 176 -7.16 13.55 1.86
N ILE A 177 -8.28 13.31 1.16
CA ILE A 177 -8.34 12.37 0.03
C ILE A 177 -7.45 12.85 -1.10
N ASP A 178 -7.63 14.10 -1.52
CA ASP A 178 -6.87 14.70 -2.63
C ASP A 178 -5.37 14.72 -2.29
N CYS A 179 -5.01 15.03 -1.03
CA CYS A 179 -3.64 14.93 -0.56
C CYS A 179 -3.09 13.50 -0.64
N ALA A 180 -3.87 12.50 -0.21
CA ALA A 180 -3.44 11.12 -0.21
C ALA A 180 -3.29 10.54 -1.62
N LEU A 181 -4.12 10.97 -2.57
CA LEU A 181 -4.06 10.55 -3.97
C LEU A 181 -2.78 11.02 -4.67
N VAL A 182 -2.28 12.21 -4.33
CA VAL A 182 -1.03 12.75 -4.89
C VAL A 182 0.21 12.44 -4.05
N ASP A 183 0.06 11.73 -2.93
CA ASP A 183 1.17 11.42 -2.02
C ASP A 183 1.91 10.15 -2.46
N ASN A 184 3.06 10.34 -3.07
CA ASN A 184 3.93 9.26 -3.55
C ASN A 184 4.63 8.48 -2.42
N THR A 185 4.54 8.93 -1.16
CA THR A 185 5.15 8.22 -0.01
C THR A 185 4.23 7.19 0.63
N LEU A 186 2.94 7.18 0.23
CA LEU A 186 1.97 6.20 0.69
C LEU A 186 1.87 5.03 -0.27
N THR A 187 2.03 3.82 0.26
CA THR A 187 1.69 2.59 -0.46
C THR A 187 0.18 2.39 -0.52
N ALA A 188 -0.28 1.47 -1.35
CA ALA A 188 -1.71 1.26 -1.61
C ALA A 188 -2.52 0.96 -0.33
N ILE A 189 -1.99 0.18 0.62
CA ILE A 189 -2.73 -0.15 1.85
C ILE A 189 -2.90 1.07 2.76
N PRO A 190 -1.86 1.81 3.18
CA PRO A 190 -2.05 3.05 3.94
C PRO A 190 -2.89 4.09 3.21
N ARG A 191 -2.72 4.24 1.89
CA ARG A 191 -3.50 5.16 1.08
C ARG A 191 -5.00 4.82 1.11
N SER A 192 -5.36 3.55 0.98
CA SER A 192 -6.75 3.10 1.06
C SER A 192 -7.43 3.39 2.40
N GLN A 193 -6.65 3.50 3.48
CA GLN A 193 -7.18 3.88 4.80
C GLN A 193 -7.58 5.36 4.89
N ILE A 194 -7.01 6.22 4.03
CA ILE A 194 -7.40 7.63 3.94
C ILE A 194 -8.50 7.81 2.88
N VAL A 195 -8.43 7.06 1.79
CA VAL A 195 -9.35 7.16 0.62
C VAL A 195 -10.50 6.15 0.73
N LEU A 196 -11.02 5.93 1.93
CA LEU A 196 -12.02 4.88 2.25
C LEU A 196 -13.24 4.81 1.32
N ARG A 197 -13.60 5.92 0.65
CA ARG A 197 -14.81 6.02 -0.19
C ARG A 197 -14.58 5.74 -1.65
N ASP A 198 -13.37 5.92 -2.14
CA ASP A 198 -13.06 5.64 -3.54
C ASP A 198 -12.67 4.17 -3.70
N ARG A 199 -13.71 3.31 -3.63
CA ARG A 199 -13.60 1.85 -3.72
C ARG A 199 -12.98 1.35 -5.02
N ASN A 200 -12.71 2.22 -5.98
CA ASN A 200 -12.22 1.87 -7.31
C ASN A 200 -10.71 2.11 -7.49
N HIS A 201 -10.10 2.99 -6.70
CA HIS A 201 -8.66 3.21 -6.76
C HIS A 201 -7.93 2.20 -5.87
N HIS A 202 -7.00 1.45 -6.43
CA HIS A 202 -6.04 0.56 -5.78
C HIS A 202 -6.56 -0.76 -5.16
N LYS A 203 -7.77 -1.22 -5.45
CA LYS A 203 -8.22 -2.57 -5.05
C LYS A 203 -7.23 -3.68 -5.43
N TYR A 204 -6.52 -3.51 -6.53
CA TYR A 204 -5.66 -4.56 -7.08
C TYR A 204 -4.31 -4.66 -6.38
N ALA A 205 -3.65 -3.55 -6.08
CA ALA A 205 -2.36 -3.57 -5.39
C ALA A 205 -2.47 -4.10 -3.95
N GLY A 206 -3.52 -3.73 -3.21
CA GLY A 206 -3.79 -4.25 -1.87
C GLY A 206 -3.95 -5.78 -1.79
N HIS A 207 -4.35 -6.44 -2.89
CA HIS A 207 -4.46 -7.91 -2.92
C HIS A 207 -3.10 -8.63 -2.91
N TYR A 208 -2.05 -7.96 -3.33
CA TYR A 208 -0.70 -8.52 -3.40
C TYR A 208 0.19 -8.11 -2.23
N GLN A 209 -0.18 -7.05 -1.52
CA GLN A 209 0.59 -6.50 -0.41
C GLN A 209 0.15 -7.08 0.92
N ARG A 210 1.09 -7.19 1.84
CA ARG A 210 0.84 -7.50 3.25
C ARG A 210 1.58 -6.47 4.09
N ALA A 211 0.84 -5.73 4.89
CA ALA A 211 1.41 -4.67 5.70
C ALA A 211 1.16 -4.92 7.19
N ASP A 212 2.12 -4.55 7.99
CA ASP A 212 2.01 -4.52 9.43
C ASP A 212 1.10 -3.38 9.87
N SER A 213 0.16 -3.64 10.79
CA SER A 213 -0.77 -2.64 11.29
C SER A 213 -0.06 -1.45 11.94
N ASP A 214 1.05 -1.67 12.64
CA ASP A 214 1.79 -0.56 13.25
C ASP A 214 2.48 0.30 12.20
N ARG A 215 3.01 -0.32 11.15
CA ARG A 215 3.55 0.42 10.00
C ARG A 215 2.48 1.23 9.29
N ILE A 216 1.26 0.68 9.12
CA ILE A 216 0.14 1.41 8.54
C ILE A 216 -0.23 2.60 9.43
N ARG A 217 -0.36 2.38 10.74
CA ARG A 217 -0.69 3.42 11.73
C ARG A 217 0.34 4.58 11.69
N TYR A 218 1.62 4.24 11.64
CA TYR A 218 2.69 5.23 11.50
C TYR A 218 2.55 6.03 10.20
N LYS A 219 2.34 5.36 9.06
CA LYS A 219 2.18 6.01 7.76
C LYS A 219 0.96 6.93 7.71
N LEU A 220 -0.15 6.53 8.30
CA LEU A 220 -1.34 7.37 8.42
C LEU A 220 -1.09 8.62 9.27
N PHE A 221 -0.43 8.44 10.41
CA PHE A 221 -0.09 9.54 11.31
C PHE A 221 0.83 10.57 10.62
N ASP A 222 1.90 10.09 9.97
CA ASP A 222 2.84 10.92 9.21
C ASP A 222 2.15 11.65 8.05
N ALA A 223 1.30 10.96 7.30
CA ALA A 223 0.55 11.57 6.19
C ALA A 223 -0.38 12.68 6.69
N HIS A 224 -1.19 12.42 7.70
CA HIS A 224 -2.07 13.42 8.30
C HIS A 224 -1.28 14.62 8.83
N HIS A 225 -0.12 14.38 9.46
CA HIS A 225 0.76 15.46 9.92
C HIS A 225 1.21 16.34 8.75
N ARG A 226 1.73 15.76 7.68
CA ARG A 226 2.18 16.50 6.50
C ARG A 226 1.05 17.30 5.83
N TYR A 227 -0.15 16.73 5.73
CA TYR A 227 -1.30 17.40 5.11
C TYR A 227 -1.80 18.56 5.98
N LEU A 228 -1.91 18.36 7.28
CA LEU A 228 -2.29 19.42 8.22
C LEU A 228 -1.21 20.51 8.30
N SER A 229 0.07 20.16 8.24
CA SER A 229 1.17 21.13 8.19
C SER A 229 1.02 22.12 7.02
N ARG A 230 0.70 21.63 5.82
CA ARG A 230 0.46 22.48 4.63
C ARG A 230 -0.72 23.42 4.87
N LEU A 231 -1.82 22.88 5.39
CA LEU A 231 -3.04 23.64 5.66
C LEU A 231 -2.81 24.73 6.72
N ILE A 232 -2.09 24.42 7.79
CA ILE A 232 -1.79 25.35 8.89
C ILE A 232 -0.82 26.43 8.42
N ARG A 233 0.16 26.08 7.60
CA ARG A 233 1.07 27.06 6.99
C ARG A 233 0.30 28.05 6.11
N ALA A 234 -0.64 27.57 5.30
CA ALA A 234 -1.50 28.45 4.51
C ALA A 234 -2.40 29.33 5.40
N ALA A 235 -2.94 28.77 6.49
CA ALA A 235 -3.72 29.52 7.46
C ALA A 235 -2.92 30.65 8.13
N ARG A 236 -1.65 30.41 8.46
CA ARG A 236 -0.74 31.41 9.04
C ARG A 236 -0.45 32.54 8.06
N ASN A 237 -0.08 32.17 6.83
CA ASN A 237 0.21 33.17 5.80
C ASN A 237 -0.98 34.08 5.51
N ALA A 238 -2.20 33.58 5.69
CA ALA A 238 -3.43 34.34 5.49
C ALA A 238 -4.04 34.91 6.81
N ASN A 239 -3.33 34.85 7.94
CA ASN A 239 -3.77 35.32 9.25
C ASN A 239 -5.15 34.79 9.71
N LEU A 240 -5.41 33.52 9.46
CA LEU A 240 -6.67 32.85 9.82
C LEU A 240 -6.69 32.43 11.30
N SER A 241 -6.84 33.39 12.21
CA SER A 241 -6.72 33.21 13.66
C SER A 241 -7.61 32.09 14.25
N ALA A 242 -8.80 31.84 13.66
CA ALA A 242 -9.67 30.76 14.12
C ALA A 242 -9.03 29.37 14.02
N CYS A 243 -8.08 29.17 13.10
CA CYS A 243 -7.35 27.93 12.98
C CYS A 243 -6.35 27.72 14.11
N TYR A 244 -5.74 28.81 14.62
CA TYR A 244 -4.72 28.71 15.68
C TYR A 244 -5.27 28.30 17.04
N GLN A 245 -6.56 28.47 17.25
CA GLN A 245 -7.22 28.06 18.50
C GLN A 245 -7.40 26.54 18.59
N VAL A 246 -7.26 25.83 17.49
CA VAL A 246 -7.50 24.40 17.39
C VAL A 246 -6.26 23.62 16.96
N PHE A 247 -5.44 24.24 16.10
CA PHE A 247 -4.22 23.64 15.59
C PHE A 247 -3.00 24.26 16.27
N TYR A 248 -2.42 23.49 17.16
CA TYR A 248 -1.23 23.90 17.89
C TYR A 248 0.01 23.46 17.13
N ASP A 249 0.88 24.41 16.83
CA ASP A 249 2.22 24.15 16.36
C ASP A 249 3.16 24.17 17.55
N SER A 250 3.20 23.08 18.27
CA SER A 250 4.29 22.91 19.21
C SER A 250 5.54 22.58 18.40
N ASN A 251 6.55 23.44 18.45
CA ASN A 251 7.87 23.17 17.88
C ASN A 251 8.47 21.84 18.36
N HIS A 252 7.92 21.29 19.45
CA HIS A 252 8.25 19.97 19.98
C HIS A 252 7.65 18.80 19.17
N THR A 253 6.51 18.97 18.48
CA THR A 253 5.88 17.89 17.71
C THR A 253 6.46 17.71 16.32
N THR A 254 6.98 18.76 15.70
CA THR A 254 7.67 18.64 14.41
C THR A 254 8.97 17.85 14.51
N ASN A 255 9.70 17.99 15.60
CA ASN A 255 10.92 17.21 15.85
C ASN A 255 10.62 15.74 16.20
N LEU A 256 9.40 15.43 16.66
CA LEU A 256 8.99 14.07 17.00
C LEU A 256 8.74 13.17 15.80
N ILE A 257 8.38 13.77 14.64
CA ILE A 257 8.01 13.01 13.44
C ILE A 257 9.17 12.92 12.45
N ALA A 258 9.98 13.96 12.35
CA ALA A 258 11.09 14.05 11.42
C ALA A 258 12.31 13.19 11.84
N GLY A 259 12.05 11.94 12.26
CA GLY A 259 13.10 10.97 12.59
C GLY A 259 13.36 10.77 14.08
N ASP A 260 12.44 11.20 14.98
CA ASP A 260 12.57 10.87 16.40
C ASP A 260 12.29 9.37 16.61
N PRO A 261 13.33 8.56 16.97
CA PRO A 261 13.17 7.13 17.20
C PRO A 261 12.15 6.82 18.31
N LYS A 262 11.93 7.76 19.25
CA LYS A 262 10.98 7.58 20.37
C LYS A 262 9.54 7.59 19.90
N LEU A 263 9.18 8.45 18.91
CA LEU A 263 7.84 8.46 18.36
C LEU A 263 7.59 7.22 17.49
N ALA A 264 8.56 6.83 16.68
CA ALA A 264 8.49 5.58 15.92
C ALA A 264 8.30 4.39 16.87
N HIS A 265 9.04 4.34 17.97
CA HIS A 265 8.90 3.32 19.01
C HIS A 265 7.52 3.37 19.70
N TYR A 266 7.01 4.55 20.02
CA TYR A 266 5.67 4.73 20.57
C TYR A 266 4.60 4.16 19.62
N LEU A 267 4.64 4.53 18.36
CA LEU A 267 3.67 4.07 17.36
C LEU A 267 3.78 2.57 17.08
N THR A 268 4.98 2.02 17.03
CA THR A 268 5.22 0.60 16.78
C THR A 268 4.98 -0.27 18.01
N SER A 269 5.14 0.28 19.22
CA SER A 269 4.91 -0.47 20.47
C SER A 269 3.43 -0.54 20.87
N GLN A 270 2.57 0.32 20.28
CA GLN A 270 1.15 0.41 20.57
C GLN A 270 0.34 -0.34 19.53
N THR A 271 0.40 -1.68 19.56
CA THR A 271 -0.56 -2.46 18.81
C THR A 271 -1.95 -2.18 19.40
N GLY A 272 -2.92 -1.85 18.56
CA GLY A 272 -4.29 -1.64 19.03
C GLY A 272 -4.96 -2.91 19.57
N ARG A 273 -4.27 -4.04 19.54
CA ARG A 273 -4.71 -5.26 20.21
C ARG A 273 -4.52 -5.12 21.72
N ILE A 274 -5.49 -5.58 22.46
CA ILE A 274 -5.42 -5.68 23.92
C ILE A 274 -4.18 -6.47 24.27
N SER A 275 -3.31 -5.85 25.02
CA SER A 275 -2.31 -6.55 25.78
C SER A 275 -3.05 -7.52 26.69
N GLN A 276 -2.85 -8.80 26.53
CA GLN A 276 -3.37 -9.76 27.48
C GLN A 276 -2.62 -9.53 28.80
N TYR A 277 -3.38 -9.20 29.83
CA TYR A 277 -2.84 -9.22 31.17
C TYR A 277 -2.69 -10.68 31.58
N VAL A 278 -1.46 -11.13 31.70
CA VAL A 278 -1.16 -12.45 32.27
C VAL A 278 -0.72 -12.23 33.69
N LEU A 279 -1.42 -12.86 34.63
CA LEU A 279 -1.00 -12.88 36.02
C LEU A 279 0.29 -13.70 36.10
N ASP A 280 1.38 -13.04 36.46
CA ASP A 280 2.61 -13.75 36.81
C ASP A 280 2.41 -14.42 38.16
N THR A 281 2.19 -15.73 38.13
CA THR A 281 1.91 -16.53 39.33
C THR A 281 3.10 -16.64 40.28
N SER A 282 4.31 -16.26 39.83
CA SER A 282 5.50 -16.29 40.68
C SER A 282 5.61 -15.13 41.67
N ASN A 283 5.04 -13.97 41.30
CA ASN A 283 5.14 -12.75 42.12
C ASN A 283 3.80 -12.00 42.26
N GLY A 284 2.71 -12.55 41.74
CA GLY A 284 1.38 -11.93 41.77
C GLY A 284 1.25 -10.65 40.94
N SER A 285 2.24 -10.32 40.12
CA SER A 285 2.21 -9.13 39.27
C SER A 285 1.46 -9.37 37.96
N LEU A 286 0.73 -8.36 37.50
CA LEU A 286 0.11 -8.37 36.17
C LEU A 286 1.16 -8.01 35.12
N GLN A 287 1.60 -8.99 34.36
CA GLN A 287 2.43 -8.74 33.19
C GLN A 287 1.57 -8.46 31.97
N VAL A 288 1.93 -7.39 31.26
CA VAL A 288 1.30 -7.04 29.99
C VAL A 288 2.03 -7.76 28.85
N ILE A 289 1.47 -8.84 28.37
CA ILE A 289 1.97 -9.49 27.15
C ILE A 289 1.46 -8.71 25.93
N ARG A 290 2.38 -8.11 25.19
CA ARG A 290 2.07 -7.41 23.92
C ARG A 290 1.65 -8.44 22.88
N SER A 291 0.45 -8.29 22.34
CA SER A 291 0.05 -9.06 21.16
C SER A 291 0.90 -8.64 19.96
N PRO A 292 1.31 -9.57 19.09
CA PRO A 292 2.00 -9.20 17.87
C PRO A 292 1.12 -8.31 17.00
N SER A 293 1.75 -7.45 16.20
CA SER A 293 1.05 -6.57 15.27
C SER A 293 0.18 -7.39 14.29
N LEU A 294 -0.99 -6.84 13.95
CA LEU A 294 -1.86 -7.44 12.97
C LEU A 294 -1.25 -7.30 11.57
N LYS A 295 -1.25 -8.37 10.79
CA LYS A 295 -0.86 -8.34 9.38
C LYS A 295 -2.11 -8.23 8.52
N LEU A 296 -2.23 -7.12 7.78
CA LEU A 296 -3.35 -6.84 6.87
C LEU A 296 -2.95 -7.11 5.42
N GLY A 297 -3.88 -7.61 4.62
CA GLY A 297 -3.70 -7.84 3.19
C GLY A 297 -3.44 -9.29 2.81
N SER A 298 -2.54 -9.53 1.85
CA SER A 298 -2.34 -10.87 1.28
C SER A 298 -1.75 -11.85 2.29
N GLN A 299 -2.39 -13.00 2.42
CA GLN A 299 -1.86 -14.15 3.19
C GLN A 299 -0.90 -15.03 2.38
N ARG A 300 -0.74 -14.73 1.07
CA ARG A 300 0.06 -15.53 0.13
C ARG A 300 1.49 -15.03 -0.05
N VAL A 301 1.93 -14.11 0.79
CA VAL A 301 3.28 -13.57 0.74
C VAL A 301 4.25 -14.59 1.33
N LEU A 302 5.29 -14.87 0.56
CA LEU A 302 6.38 -15.76 0.96
C LEU A 302 7.43 -14.98 1.78
N ASP A 303 8.19 -15.70 2.59
CA ASP A 303 9.36 -15.17 3.27
C ASP A 303 10.56 -15.06 2.30
N GLU A 304 11.37 -13.99 2.43
CA GLU A 304 12.49 -13.72 1.52
C GLU A 304 13.57 -14.79 1.64
N THR A 305 13.87 -15.25 2.85
CA THR A 305 14.88 -16.29 3.08
C THR A 305 14.43 -17.63 2.51
N ALA A 306 13.13 -17.93 2.61
CA ALA A 306 12.56 -19.15 2.03
C ALA A 306 12.58 -19.12 0.50
N VAL A 307 12.31 -17.97 -0.13
CA VAL A 307 12.41 -17.80 -1.59
C VAL A 307 13.86 -17.96 -2.05
N ALA A 308 14.80 -17.27 -1.41
CA ALA A 308 16.22 -17.39 -1.73
C ALA A 308 16.72 -18.82 -1.57
N HIS A 309 16.33 -19.50 -0.50
CA HIS A 309 16.67 -20.89 -0.24
C HIS A 309 16.15 -21.82 -1.33
N PHE A 310 14.88 -21.69 -1.71
CA PHE A 310 14.28 -22.49 -2.78
C PHE A 310 15.04 -22.36 -4.10
N PHE A 311 15.32 -21.13 -4.55
CA PHE A 311 16.04 -20.94 -5.82
C PHE A 311 17.49 -21.43 -5.75
N ASN A 312 18.16 -21.31 -4.60
CA ASN A 312 19.50 -21.86 -4.41
C ASN A 312 19.51 -23.39 -4.42
N GLN A 313 18.53 -24.03 -3.78
CA GLN A 313 18.36 -25.49 -3.84
C GLN A 313 18.04 -25.97 -5.26
N LEU A 314 17.13 -25.29 -5.96
CA LEU A 314 16.81 -25.60 -7.35
C LEU A 314 18.03 -25.47 -8.27
N PHE A 315 18.83 -24.41 -8.07
CA PHE A 315 20.10 -24.25 -8.77
C PHE A 315 21.04 -25.44 -8.51
N THR A 316 21.27 -25.80 -7.25
CA THR A 316 22.14 -26.92 -6.88
C THR A 316 21.66 -28.23 -7.49
N HIS A 317 20.36 -28.51 -7.39
CA HIS A 317 19.75 -29.71 -7.98
C HIS A 317 19.97 -29.78 -9.50
N ILE A 318 19.81 -28.68 -10.21
CA ILE A 318 20.02 -28.62 -11.67
C ILE A 318 21.49 -28.83 -12.01
N GLU A 319 22.42 -28.28 -11.23
CA GLU A 319 23.85 -28.49 -11.46
C GLU A 319 24.30 -29.94 -11.19
N GLU A 320 23.73 -30.59 -10.17
CA GLU A 320 24.00 -32.00 -9.87
C GLU A 320 23.59 -32.94 -11.01
N VAL A 321 22.50 -32.61 -11.73
CA VAL A 321 22.03 -33.41 -12.86
C VAL A 321 22.56 -32.93 -14.21
N ARG A 322 23.48 -31.95 -14.22
CA ARG A 322 24.09 -31.43 -15.46
C ARG A 322 24.81 -32.54 -16.22
N PRO A 323 24.45 -32.81 -17.47
CA PRO A 323 25.07 -33.87 -18.23
C PRO A 323 26.53 -33.61 -18.57
N GLN A 324 27.38 -34.63 -18.51
CA GLN A 324 28.73 -34.57 -19.02
C GLN A 324 28.71 -34.70 -20.58
N LYS A 325 29.83 -34.32 -21.24
CA LYS A 325 29.94 -34.34 -22.72
C LYS A 325 29.55 -35.68 -23.36
N ALA A 326 29.75 -36.82 -22.67
CA ALA A 326 29.40 -38.15 -23.15
C ALA A 326 27.99 -38.60 -22.80
N ALA A 327 27.17 -37.73 -22.20
CA ALA A 327 25.82 -38.07 -21.77
C ALA A 327 24.89 -38.37 -22.96
N ASN A 328 23.88 -39.22 -22.72
CA ASN A 328 22.90 -39.57 -23.75
C ASN A 328 21.85 -38.44 -23.90
N ARG A 329 21.10 -38.50 -25.01
CA ARG A 329 20.07 -37.50 -25.37
C ARG A 329 19.02 -37.34 -24.28
N ASN A 330 18.64 -38.41 -23.57
CA ASN A 330 17.63 -38.33 -22.52
C ASN A 330 18.10 -37.55 -21.31
N GLN A 331 19.39 -37.65 -20.95
CA GLN A 331 19.97 -36.86 -19.87
C GLN A 331 19.99 -35.36 -20.20
N TRP A 332 20.37 -35.02 -21.44
CA TRP A 332 20.35 -33.65 -21.95
C TRP A 332 18.92 -33.09 -21.99
N ARG A 333 17.96 -33.89 -22.46
CA ARG A 333 16.54 -33.50 -22.46
C ARG A 333 16.02 -33.24 -21.03
N HIS A 334 16.33 -34.15 -20.11
CA HIS A 334 15.91 -33.98 -18.69
C HIS A 334 16.47 -32.68 -18.12
N TYR A 335 17.76 -32.44 -18.27
CA TYR A 335 18.41 -31.20 -17.87
C TYR A 335 17.74 -29.95 -18.49
N TYR A 336 17.48 -30.02 -19.80
CA TYR A 336 16.77 -28.93 -20.49
C TYR A 336 15.40 -28.65 -19.92
N CYS A 337 14.59 -29.68 -19.63
CA CYS A 337 13.25 -29.51 -19.03
C CYS A 337 13.31 -28.91 -17.62
N LEU A 338 14.32 -29.24 -16.82
CA LEU A 338 14.56 -28.61 -15.52
C LEU A 338 14.92 -27.13 -15.68
N ARG A 339 15.79 -26.80 -16.63
CA ARG A 339 16.17 -25.42 -16.98
C ARG A 339 14.96 -24.62 -17.48
N THR A 340 14.06 -25.22 -18.24
CA THR A 340 12.81 -24.61 -18.70
C THR A 340 11.92 -24.19 -17.52
N ASN A 341 11.77 -25.05 -16.53
CA ASN A 341 11.02 -24.70 -15.31
C ASN A 341 11.70 -23.57 -14.53
N GLN A 342 13.02 -23.66 -14.37
CA GLN A 342 13.79 -22.68 -13.62
C GLN A 342 13.65 -21.28 -14.24
N ILE A 343 13.89 -21.15 -15.55
CA ILE A 343 13.82 -19.84 -16.23
C ILE A 343 12.40 -19.25 -16.19
N ALA A 344 11.36 -20.07 -16.33
CA ALA A 344 9.98 -19.64 -16.23
C ALA A 344 9.64 -19.13 -14.80
N LEU A 345 10.12 -19.82 -13.75
CA LEU A 345 9.95 -19.38 -12.37
C LEU A 345 10.75 -18.11 -12.05
N LEU A 346 11.98 -18.01 -12.54
CA LEU A 346 12.81 -16.79 -12.42
C LEU A 346 12.14 -15.61 -13.10
N PHE A 347 11.56 -15.82 -14.29
CA PHE A 347 10.83 -14.76 -14.98
C PHE A 347 9.64 -14.26 -14.16
N ILE A 348 8.85 -15.15 -13.55
CA ILE A 348 7.75 -14.74 -12.67
C ILE A 348 8.26 -13.99 -11.44
N LEU A 349 9.32 -14.51 -10.80
CA LEU A 349 9.92 -13.92 -9.60
C LEU A 349 10.44 -12.51 -9.84
N LEU A 350 11.16 -12.29 -10.96
CA LEU A 350 11.90 -11.05 -11.21
C LEU A 350 11.13 -10.02 -12.04
N SER A 351 10.01 -10.40 -12.65
CA SER A 351 9.17 -9.49 -13.43
C SER A 351 7.82 -9.20 -12.80
N GLY A 352 7.41 -9.99 -11.80
CA GLY A 352 6.08 -9.89 -11.21
C GLY A 352 4.94 -10.23 -12.18
N THR A 353 5.19 -10.89 -13.30
CA THR A 353 4.16 -11.30 -14.26
C THR A 353 3.28 -12.42 -13.72
N ARG A 354 2.08 -12.60 -14.29
CA ARG A 354 1.23 -13.76 -13.95
C ARG A 354 1.79 -15.02 -14.58
N PRO A 355 1.78 -16.17 -13.87
CA PRO A 355 2.29 -17.43 -14.42
C PRO A 355 1.72 -17.80 -15.79
N THR A 356 0.41 -17.61 -15.98
CA THR A 356 -0.27 -17.92 -17.26
C THR A 356 0.18 -17.04 -18.43
N HIS A 357 0.74 -15.87 -18.15
CA HIS A 357 1.20 -14.93 -19.19
C HIS A 357 2.72 -14.98 -19.38
N SER A 358 3.47 -15.48 -18.41
CA SER A 358 4.92 -15.61 -18.51
C SER A 358 5.36 -16.89 -19.24
N ILE A 359 4.53 -17.93 -19.22
CA ILE A 359 4.86 -19.22 -19.89
C ILE A 359 4.56 -19.23 -21.39
N SER A 360 3.76 -18.29 -21.89
CA SER A 360 3.35 -18.20 -23.30
C SER A 360 3.93 -16.97 -24.01
N ILE A 361 5.16 -16.58 -23.66
CA ILE A 361 5.85 -15.49 -24.33
C ILE A 361 6.37 -16.01 -25.67
N LEU A 362 6.04 -15.30 -26.76
CA LEU A 362 6.51 -15.65 -28.09
C LEU A 362 7.92 -15.10 -28.33
N ASN A 363 8.74 -15.81 -29.13
CA ASN A 363 10.09 -15.38 -29.50
C ASN A 363 10.12 -13.99 -30.11
N GLN A 364 9.12 -13.63 -30.92
CA GLN A 364 8.99 -12.29 -31.53
C GLN A 364 8.79 -11.16 -30.51
N TYR A 365 8.51 -11.47 -29.25
CA TYR A 365 8.30 -10.49 -28.18
C TYR A 365 9.54 -10.27 -27.31
N TYR A 366 10.67 -10.92 -27.64
CA TYR A 366 11.95 -10.73 -26.97
C TYR A 366 13.07 -10.61 -27.98
N TRP A 367 13.76 -9.48 -27.99
CA TRP A 367 14.83 -9.18 -28.93
C TRP A 367 16.25 -9.20 -28.33
N GLY A 368 16.37 -9.75 -27.12
CA GLY A 368 17.65 -9.88 -26.44
C GLY A 368 18.06 -8.69 -25.58
N ASP A 369 17.20 -7.69 -25.46
CA ASP A 369 17.41 -6.50 -24.62
C ASP A 369 16.72 -6.63 -23.22
N ASP A 370 16.59 -5.52 -22.51
CA ASP A 370 15.99 -5.46 -21.18
C ASP A 370 14.46 -5.36 -21.18
N ILE A 371 13.84 -5.55 -22.34
CA ILE A 371 12.39 -5.43 -22.53
C ILE A 371 11.83 -6.73 -23.11
N VAL A 372 10.74 -7.20 -22.49
CA VAL A 372 9.95 -8.33 -22.98
C VAL A 372 8.50 -7.89 -23.11
N PHE A 373 7.85 -8.21 -24.20
CA PHE A 373 6.42 -7.99 -24.36
C PHE A 373 5.63 -9.21 -23.90
N VAL A 374 4.66 -9.00 -23.02
CA VAL A 374 3.81 -10.05 -22.46
C VAL A 374 2.35 -9.75 -22.76
N LYS A 375 1.62 -10.75 -23.26
CA LYS A 375 0.18 -10.62 -23.49
C LYS A 375 -0.58 -10.83 -22.17
N ASP A 376 -1.01 -9.74 -21.51
CA ASP A 376 -1.74 -9.78 -20.24
C ASP A 376 -3.19 -9.33 -20.46
N LYS A 377 -4.17 -10.19 -20.14
CA LYS A 377 -5.62 -9.94 -20.30
C LYS A 377 -6.02 -9.44 -21.70
N GLY A 378 -5.41 -10.03 -22.73
CA GLY A 378 -5.68 -9.67 -24.13
C GLY A 378 -4.98 -8.41 -24.63
N ARG A 379 -4.13 -7.79 -23.82
CA ARG A 379 -3.31 -6.62 -24.18
C ARG A 379 -1.84 -6.97 -24.17
N LEU A 380 -1.09 -6.41 -25.09
CA LEU A 380 0.36 -6.51 -25.08
C LEU A 380 0.91 -5.48 -24.08
N ARG A 381 1.77 -5.91 -23.17
CA ARG A 381 2.37 -5.12 -22.11
C ARG A 381 3.88 -5.22 -22.16
N GLN A 382 4.57 -4.11 -22.04
CA GLN A 382 6.00 -4.04 -21.86
C GLN A 382 6.36 -4.47 -20.42
N VAL A 383 7.37 -5.33 -20.30
CA VAL A 383 7.94 -5.79 -19.03
C VAL A 383 9.43 -5.53 -19.04
N ILE A 384 9.93 -4.81 -18.07
CA ILE A 384 11.35 -4.55 -17.87
C ILE A 384 11.94 -5.73 -17.11
N ILE A 385 13.09 -6.22 -17.54
CA ILE A 385 13.83 -7.30 -16.89
C ILE A 385 15.20 -6.80 -16.40
N CYS A 386 15.72 -7.41 -15.33
CA CYS A 386 17.04 -7.11 -14.81
C CYS A 386 18.15 -7.77 -15.64
N ASP A 387 19.36 -7.27 -15.50
CA ASP A 387 20.53 -7.77 -16.23
C ASP A 387 20.81 -9.26 -15.93
N TYR A 388 20.56 -9.70 -14.68
CA TYR A 388 20.65 -11.12 -14.31
C TYR A 388 19.69 -11.98 -15.13
N LEU A 389 18.41 -11.60 -15.19
CA LEU A 389 17.40 -12.37 -15.93
C LEU A 389 17.67 -12.36 -17.43
N GLN A 390 18.14 -11.25 -17.97
CA GLN A 390 18.55 -11.14 -19.38
C GLN A 390 19.66 -12.16 -19.70
N ARG A 391 20.71 -12.24 -18.89
CA ARG A 391 21.80 -13.23 -19.07
C ARG A 391 21.30 -14.67 -18.95
N GLU A 392 20.42 -14.95 -17.99
CA GLU A 392 19.85 -16.30 -17.82
C GLU A 392 18.97 -16.72 -19.00
N ILE A 393 18.19 -15.80 -19.60
CA ILE A 393 17.43 -16.07 -20.83
C ILE A 393 18.37 -16.36 -22.00
N GLN A 394 19.44 -15.58 -22.18
CA GLN A 394 20.43 -15.80 -23.22
C GLN A 394 21.12 -17.18 -23.08
N ARG A 395 21.53 -17.55 -21.88
CA ARG A 395 22.11 -18.89 -21.59
C ARG A 395 21.10 -20.01 -21.88
N TYR A 396 19.86 -19.81 -21.50
CA TYR A 396 18.79 -20.76 -21.79
C TYR A 396 18.57 -20.92 -23.31
N GLN A 397 18.56 -19.85 -24.09
CA GLN A 397 18.43 -19.90 -25.56
C GLN A 397 19.61 -20.60 -26.21
N GLN A 398 20.83 -20.41 -25.70
CA GLN A 398 22.02 -21.16 -26.19
C GLN A 398 21.88 -22.65 -25.92
N LEU A 399 21.46 -23.04 -24.69
CA LEU A 399 21.14 -24.42 -24.35
C LEU A 399 20.06 -24.99 -25.26
N GLN A 400 18.96 -24.26 -25.45
CA GLN A 400 17.84 -24.66 -26.29
C GLN A 400 18.32 -24.95 -27.75
N SER A 401 19.10 -24.06 -28.30
CA SER A 401 19.66 -24.22 -29.68
C SER A 401 20.57 -25.45 -29.76
N ALA A 402 21.44 -25.67 -28.78
CA ALA A 402 22.33 -26.83 -28.72
C ALA A 402 21.53 -28.15 -28.64
N ILE A 403 20.52 -28.19 -27.79
CA ILE A 403 19.67 -29.39 -27.59
C ILE A 403 18.84 -29.67 -28.83
N LEU A 404 18.19 -28.68 -29.44
CA LEU A 404 17.42 -28.87 -30.68
C LEU A 404 18.30 -29.41 -31.83
N SER A 405 19.54 -28.96 -31.93
CA SER A 405 20.48 -29.51 -32.92
C SER A 405 20.83 -30.98 -32.67
N MET A 406 20.93 -31.41 -31.39
CA MET A 406 21.20 -32.84 -31.06
C MET A 406 20.04 -33.77 -31.46
N PHE A 407 18.80 -33.27 -31.42
CA PHE A 407 17.62 -34.04 -31.77
C PHE A 407 17.28 -33.95 -33.27
N SER A 408 18.00 -33.14 -34.03
CA SER A 408 17.72 -32.88 -35.47
C SER A 408 16.25 -32.44 -35.68
N SER A 409 15.68 -31.79 -34.70
CA SER A 409 14.28 -31.33 -34.74
C SER A 409 14.18 -30.10 -35.65
N SER A 410 13.41 -30.22 -36.71
CA SER A 410 13.03 -29.08 -37.56
C SER A 410 11.83 -28.31 -37.05
N ASN A 411 11.09 -28.90 -36.11
CA ASN A 411 9.91 -28.27 -35.50
C ASN A 411 10.33 -27.42 -34.30
N THR A 412 10.04 -26.13 -34.37
CA THR A 412 10.19 -25.19 -33.27
C THR A 412 8.82 -24.63 -32.91
N LEU A 413 8.61 -24.40 -31.63
CA LEU A 413 7.44 -23.61 -31.18
C LEU A 413 7.81 -22.11 -31.22
N ASP A 414 6.80 -21.28 -31.38
CA ASP A 414 6.98 -19.82 -31.34
C ASP A 414 7.23 -19.28 -29.94
N GLU A 415 7.02 -20.10 -28.88
CA GLU A 415 7.23 -19.73 -27.50
C GLU A 415 8.73 -19.65 -27.15
N LEU A 416 9.07 -18.70 -26.29
CA LEU A 416 10.43 -18.46 -25.82
C LEU A 416 10.99 -19.65 -25.02
N TRP A 417 10.13 -20.40 -24.31
CA TRP A 417 10.47 -21.63 -23.59
C TRP A 417 9.36 -22.67 -23.69
N PHE A 418 9.80 -23.90 -23.89
CA PHE A 418 8.93 -25.07 -24.08
C PHE A 418 9.64 -26.34 -23.56
N TYR A 419 8.91 -27.42 -23.42
CA TYR A 419 9.46 -28.73 -23.11
C TYR A 419 9.80 -29.52 -24.38
N LEU A 420 10.56 -30.61 -24.19
CA LEU A 420 10.84 -31.63 -25.23
C LEU A 420 10.33 -32.99 -24.75
N ASP A 421 9.63 -33.70 -25.63
CA ASP A 421 9.23 -35.09 -25.42
C ASP A 421 10.42 -36.07 -25.60
N ASP A 422 10.19 -37.38 -25.45
CA ASP A 422 11.22 -38.40 -25.55
C ASP A 422 11.83 -38.49 -26.95
N GLN A 423 11.15 -38.03 -27.98
CA GLN A 423 11.60 -37.96 -29.34
C GLN A 423 12.28 -36.63 -29.70
N GLY A 424 12.30 -35.69 -28.75
CA GLY A 424 12.84 -34.34 -28.97
C GLY A 424 11.87 -33.38 -29.67
N HIS A 425 10.58 -33.73 -29.75
CA HIS A 425 9.58 -32.80 -30.27
C HIS A 425 9.20 -31.76 -29.22
N PRO A 426 9.13 -30.50 -29.60
CA PRO A 426 8.76 -29.44 -28.68
C PRO A 426 7.24 -29.46 -28.36
N TYR A 427 6.91 -29.26 -27.09
CA TYR A 427 5.52 -29.07 -26.65
C TYR A 427 5.41 -27.97 -25.58
N PRO A 428 4.25 -27.29 -25.48
CA PRO A 428 4.13 -26.09 -24.67
C PRO A 428 4.33 -26.35 -23.17
N LEU A 429 5.03 -25.42 -22.49
CA LEU A 429 5.00 -25.30 -21.05
C LEU A 429 3.62 -24.80 -20.61
N THR A 430 2.97 -25.49 -19.67
CA THR A 430 1.66 -25.11 -19.16
C THR A 430 1.74 -24.59 -17.72
N ALA A 431 0.78 -23.74 -17.33
CA ALA A 431 0.67 -23.30 -15.93
C ALA A 431 0.46 -24.48 -14.95
N ARG A 432 -0.16 -25.57 -15.42
CA ARG A 432 -0.35 -26.79 -14.65
C ARG A 432 0.99 -27.53 -14.43
N SER A 433 1.78 -27.72 -15.49
CA SER A 433 3.08 -28.40 -15.38
C SER A 433 4.05 -27.62 -14.50
N LEU A 434 4.11 -26.31 -14.67
CA LEU A 434 4.94 -25.43 -13.82
C LEU A 434 4.50 -25.47 -12.35
N ARG A 435 3.19 -25.56 -12.09
CA ARG A 435 2.65 -25.70 -10.73
C ARG A 435 3.00 -27.06 -10.12
N LEU A 436 2.91 -28.14 -10.88
CA LEU A 436 3.28 -29.48 -10.42
C LEU A 436 4.76 -29.53 -10.09
N PHE A 437 5.62 -29.04 -10.99
CA PHE A 437 7.06 -28.93 -10.75
C PHE A 437 7.36 -28.14 -9.46
N MET A 438 6.76 -26.96 -9.29
CA MET A 438 7.00 -26.15 -8.09
C MET A 438 6.52 -26.87 -6.83
N ASN A 439 5.39 -27.57 -6.86
CA ASN A 439 4.88 -28.30 -5.70
C ASN A 439 5.74 -29.51 -5.33
N GLU A 440 6.42 -30.12 -6.29
CA GLU A 440 7.39 -31.21 -6.06
C GLU A 440 8.61 -30.69 -5.28
N HIS A 441 9.13 -29.52 -5.64
CA HIS A 441 10.33 -28.94 -5.03
C HIS A 441 10.02 -28.00 -3.84
N TRP A 442 8.80 -27.49 -3.76
CA TRP A 442 8.34 -26.63 -2.66
C TRP A 442 6.86 -26.92 -2.35
N PRO A 443 6.57 -27.95 -1.55
CA PRO A 443 5.20 -28.36 -1.23
C PRO A 443 4.34 -27.23 -0.67
N GLY A 444 3.13 -27.11 -1.17
CA GLY A 444 2.15 -26.12 -0.73
C GLY A 444 2.33 -24.71 -1.31
N VAL A 445 3.39 -24.45 -2.09
CA VAL A 445 3.62 -23.19 -2.76
C VAL A 445 3.30 -23.30 -4.25
N VAL A 446 2.72 -22.22 -4.80
CA VAL A 446 2.37 -22.17 -6.22
C VAL A 446 3.05 -21.00 -6.91
N PRO A 447 3.34 -21.07 -8.23
CA PRO A 447 4.07 -20.02 -8.96
C PRO A 447 3.46 -18.62 -8.81
N TYR A 448 2.14 -18.53 -8.63
CA TYR A 448 1.45 -17.26 -8.43
C TYR A 448 1.87 -16.53 -7.14
N GLN A 449 2.37 -17.24 -6.13
CA GLN A 449 2.86 -16.64 -4.88
C GLN A 449 4.18 -15.89 -5.09
N LEU A 450 4.99 -16.24 -6.09
CA LEU A 450 6.19 -15.49 -6.47
C LEU A 450 5.84 -14.07 -6.93
N ARG A 451 4.72 -13.90 -7.63
CA ARG A 451 4.21 -12.57 -7.98
C ARG A 451 3.77 -11.76 -6.74
N HIS A 452 3.15 -12.41 -5.74
CA HIS A 452 2.83 -11.75 -4.46
C HIS A 452 4.10 -11.35 -3.72
N PHE A 453 5.09 -12.23 -3.73
CA PHE A 453 6.38 -11.95 -3.13
C PHE A 453 7.08 -10.76 -3.81
N PHE A 454 7.12 -10.72 -5.15
CA PHE A 454 7.66 -9.59 -5.91
C PHE A 454 7.02 -8.25 -5.50
N ALA A 455 5.68 -8.18 -5.51
CA ALA A 455 4.96 -6.97 -5.12
C ALA A 455 5.25 -6.56 -3.67
N GLN A 456 5.28 -7.53 -2.76
CA GLN A 456 5.59 -7.29 -1.35
C GLN A 456 7.02 -6.79 -1.16
N SER A 457 7.98 -7.39 -1.84
CA SER A 457 9.39 -6.98 -1.78
C SER A 457 9.57 -5.54 -2.27
N ALA A 458 8.90 -5.17 -3.38
CA ALA A 458 8.94 -3.82 -3.90
C ALA A 458 8.33 -2.78 -2.95
N VAL A 459 7.22 -3.10 -2.29
CA VAL A 459 6.57 -2.23 -1.31
C VAL A 459 7.38 -2.09 -0.02
N SER A 460 8.03 -3.18 0.40
CA SER A 460 8.77 -3.24 1.67
C SER A 460 10.18 -2.69 1.56
N ASP A 461 10.66 -2.42 0.36
CA ASP A 461 12.01 -1.93 0.12
C ASP A 461 12.22 -0.56 0.77
N VAL A 462 13.34 -0.45 1.51
CA VAL A 462 13.79 0.78 2.19
C VAL A 462 15.10 1.31 1.60
N SER A 463 15.61 0.67 0.56
CA SER A 463 16.84 1.07 -0.11
C SER A 463 16.72 2.40 -0.86
N SER A 464 17.83 2.92 -1.33
CA SER A 464 17.87 4.10 -2.20
C SER A 464 17.21 3.88 -3.57
N ALA A 465 17.07 2.63 -4.01
CA ALA A 465 16.39 2.25 -5.25
C ALA A 465 14.88 2.00 -5.07
N ARG A 466 14.32 2.30 -3.91
CA ARG A 466 12.91 2.12 -3.62
C ARG A 466 12.03 2.73 -4.71
N LEU A 467 11.12 1.91 -5.23
CA LEU A 467 10.16 2.35 -6.23
C LEU A 467 9.01 3.16 -5.64
N LEU A 468 8.51 4.10 -6.41
CA LEU A 468 7.22 4.73 -6.16
C LEU A 468 6.09 3.72 -6.41
N ASP A 469 4.96 3.88 -5.73
CA ASP A 469 3.81 2.99 -5.85
C ASP A 469 3.32 2.82 -7.29
N ASN A 470 3.32 3.91 -8.06
CA ASN A 470 2.94 3.88 -9.48
C ASN A 470 3.88 2.99 -10.32
N ASN A 471 5.17 2.99 -10.01
CA ASN A 471 6.14 2.14 -10.70
C ASN A 471 5.95 0.67 -10.33
N ILE A 472 5.56 0.38 -9.08
CA ILE A 472 5.21 -0.99 -8.66
C ILE A 472 3.96 -1.46 -9.41
N ASP A 473 2.92 -0.62 -9.50
CA ASP A 473 1.70 -0.95 -10.23
C ASP A 473 1.98 -1.17 -11.73
N ARG A 474 2.88 -0.40 -12.34
CA ARG A 474 3.34 -0.59 -13.71
C ARG A 474 4.04 -1.94 -13.90
N LEU A 475 5.02 -2.25 -13.05
CA LEU A 475 5.71 -3.55 -13.09
C LEU A 475 4.73 -4.72 -12.91
N MET A 476 3.70 -4.54 -12.07
CA MET A 476 2.66 -5.54 -11.84
C MET A 476 1.59 -5.60 -12.95
N GLY A 477 1.55 -4.63 -13.86
CA GLY A 477 0.50 -4.50 -14.87
C GLY A 477 -0.87 -4.21 -14.27
N HIS A 478 -0.92 -3.37 -13.23
CA HIS A 478 -2.14 -2.87 -12.59
C HIS A 478 -2.49 -1.46 -13.05
N GLU A 479 -2.28 -1.18 -14.30
CA GLU A 479 -2.54 0.12 -14.88
C GLU A 479 -4.02 0.49 -14.80
N ALA A 480 -4.29 1.77 -14.60
CA ALA A 480 -5.63 2.33 -14.69
C ALA A 480 -6.17 2.19 -16.13
N LEU A 481 -7.49 2.06 -16.27
CA LEU A 481 -8.15 2.04 -17.58
C LEU A 481 -7.81 3.33 -18.36
N GLY A 482 -7.02 3.21 -19.43
CA GLY A 482 -6.66 4.32 -20.32
C GLY A 482 -5.17 4.69 -20.35
N GLU A 483 -4.32 4.10 -19.51
CA GLU A 483 -2.88 4.21 -19.70
C GLU A 483 -2.46 3.33 -20.89
N HIS A 484 -1.90 3.98 -21.91
CA HIS A 484 -1.48 3.30 -23.14
C HIS A 484 -0.06 2.78 -23.01
N LEU A 485 0.19 1.61 -23.60
CA LEU A 485 1.52 1.13 -23.92
C LEU A 485 2.31 2.24 -24.62
N GLY A 486 3.49 2.53 -24.11
CA GLY A 486 4.38 3.53 -24.69
C GLY A 486 4.46 4.85 -23.91
N SER A 487 3.51 5.17 -23.00
CA SER A 487 3.68 6.32 -22.12
C SER A 487 4.89 6.16 -21.19
N ASP A 488 5.24 4.92 -20.84
CA ASP A 488 6.36 4.58 -19.96
C ASP A 488 7.72 4.70 -20.65
N SER A 489 7.78 4.45 -21.96
CA SER A 489 9.01 4.61 -22.75
C SER A 489 9.42 6.07 -22.93
N VAL A 490 8.52 7.01 -22.73
CA VAL A 490 8.80 8.46 -22.81
C VAL A 490 9.60 8.95 -21.60
N PHE A 491 9.54 8.24 -20.46
CA PHE A 491 10.23 8.62 -19.23
C PHE A 491 11.42 7.70 -18.96
N ALA A 492 12.52 7.93 -19.66
CA ALA A 492 13.74 7.13 -19.56
C ALA A 492 14.23 6.95 -18.11
N HIS A 493 14.17 8.00 -17.28
CA HIS A 493 14.55 7.91 -15.87
C HIS A 493 13.66 6.96 -15.05
N THR A 494 12.39 6.78 -15.42
CA THR A 494 11.47 5.85 -14.75
C THR A 494 11.83 4.42 -15.09
N VAL A 495 12.17 4.15 -16.35
CA VAL A 495 12.65 2.83 -16.81
C VAL A 495 13.96 2.49 -16.10
N GLU A 496 14.89 3.43 -16.05
CA GLU A 496 16.17 3.28 -15.36
C GLU A 496 16.01 3.02 -13.86
N ALA A 497 15.11 3.76 -13.18
CA ALA A 497 14.80 3.53 -11.78
C ALA A 497 14.21 2.12 -11.54
N MET A 498 13.31 1.65 -12.41
CA MET A 498 12.76 0.30 -12.32
C MET A 498 13.85 -0.75 -12.57
N LYS A 499 14.70 -0.56 -13.56
CA LYS A 499 15.81 -1.47 -13.86
C LYS A 499 16.82 -1.53 -12.71
N THR A 500 17.18 -0.37 -12.14
CA THR A 500 18.05 -0.28 -10.96
C THR A 500 17.49 -1.07 -9.79
N TYR A 501 16.20 -0.90 -9.50
CA TYR A 501 15.52 -1.67 -8.46
C TYR A 501 15.58 -3.18 -8.75
N LEU A 502 15.25 -3.61 -9.96
CA LEU A 502 15.23 -5.03 -10.34
C LEU A 502 16.61 -5.67 -10.26
N ASN A 503 17.67 -4.94 -10.61
CA ASN A 503 19.05 -5.39 -10.46
C ASN A 503 19.42 -5.56 -8.98
N GLN A 504 19.10 -4.60 -8.12
CA GLN A 504 19.34 -4.73 -6.68
C GLN A 504 18.48 -5.84 -6.05
N TYR A 505 17.25 -6.01 -6.52
CA TYR A 505 16.35 -7.06 -6.05
C TYR A 505 16.90 -8.46 -6.34
N SER A 506 17.40 -8.71 -7.57
CA SER A 506 18.01 -9.98 -7.93
C SER A 506 19.28 -10.28 -7.11
N GLN A 507 20.12 -9.27 -6.87
CA GLN A 507 21.32 -9.39 -6.04
C GLN A 507 20.97 -9.69 -4.56
N ARG A 508 19.96 -9.01 -4.02
CA ARG A 508 19.49 -9.23 -2.63
C ARG A 508 19.02 -10.66 -2.40
N LEU A 509 18.40 -11.28 -3.39
CA LEU A 509 17.98 -12.68 -3.32
C LEU A 509 19.15 -13.67 -3.42
N GLY A 510 20.36 -13.21 -3.73
CA GLY A 510 21.54 -14.06 -3.84
C GLY A 510 21.40 -15.14 -4.92
N LEU A 511 20.73 -14.82 -6.03
CA LEU A 511 20.52 -15.75 -7.12
C LEU A 511 21.83 -16.07 -7.83
N LYS A 512 22.11 -17.35 -8.01
CA LYS A 512 23.31 -17.83 -8.71
C LYS A 512 23.08 -17.87 -10.22
N GLU A 513 24.10 -17.52 -10.98
CA GLU A 513 24.08 -17.65 -12.44
C GLU A 513 24.41 -19.08 -12.87
N MET A 514 23.68 -19.57 -13.84
CA MET A 514 23.98 -20.87 -14.43
C MET A 514 25.24 -20.76 -15.29
N PRO A 515 26.10 -21.77 -15.25
CA PRO A 515 27.29 -21.78 -16.12
C PRO A 515 26.90 -21.85 -17.58
N ASP A 516 27.78 -21.34 -18.44
CA ASP A 516 27.62 -21.42 -19.87
C ASP A 516 27.61 -22.90 -20.34
N VAL A 517 26.94 -23.17 -21.45
CA VAL A 517 26.71 -24.52 -22.00
C VAL A 517 27.93 -25.06 -22.69
#